data_a51a94fafe516380813ebc44182acccc
#
_entry.id   a51a94fafe516380813ebc44182acccc
#
_cell.length_a   1.000
_cell.length_b   1.000
_cell.length_c   1.000
_cell.angle_alpha   90.00
_cell.angle_beta   90.00
_cell.angle_gamma   90.00
#
_symmetry.space_group_name_H-M   'P 1'
#
loop_
_entity.id
_entity.type
_entity.pdbx_description
1 polymer ?
#
loop_
_entity_poly.entity_id
_entity_poly.type
_entity_poly.pdbx_seq_one_letter_code
_entity_poly.pdbx_strand_id
1 'polypeptide(L)'
;MTKQQAEKKTVKFETEVSKLLDIVANSLYTEKEIFLRELISNASDACEKLRYVSQTDTNVKKTDKFEIRIHVNEKNKTITIQDNGIGMDENDMQANLGTIAKSGTEDFIKKLGDKKGDINQIGKFGVGFYSSFMVSDQVVVRSKKYDSSSSYLWTSDGKGTFSIEPTEFNMSGTEITLSIKKDEDEFLSKYRIEEIVKKYSDFVPFPIFVTSEEEKKEKKDKEEKEEQVNSAEAIWLKDKTKIKEDEYKSFFNQTSTYYDEPLQTIHFKAEGVVNYTALLYLPKSQPQDLYHPDRKNKLKLYVNKVFISDKLDSLIPAWLRFIPGVV
;
A
#
# COMPACT_ATOMS: atom_id res chain seq x y z
N MET A 1 -21.04 -61.62 13.31
CA MET A 1 -21.43 -60.24 13.02
C MET A 1 -20.16 -59.44 12.80
N THR A 2 -19.79 -59.26 11.54
CA THR A 2 -18.59 -58.53 11.13
C THR A 2 -18.88 -57.02 11.17
N LYS A 3 -18.23 -56.30 12.06
CA LYS A 3 -18.30 -54.82 12.06
C LYS A 3 -17.59 -54.29 10.79
N GLN A 4 -18.37 -53.80 9.84
CA GLN A 4 -17.83 -52.96 8.77
C GLN A 4 -17.24 -51.69 9.41
N GLN A 5 -15.91 -51.56 9.37
CA GLN A 5 -15.25 -50.29 9.66
C GLN A 5 -15.60 -49.32 8.53
N ALA A 6 -16.29 -48.23 8.84
CA ALA A 6 -16.55 -47.16 7.89
C ALA A 6 -15.21 -46.51 7.52
N GLU A 7 -14.82 -46.61 6.25
CA GLU A 7 -13.62 -45.94 5.73
C GLU A 7 -13.78 -44.44 5.82
N LYS A 8 -12.78 -43.77 6.38
CA LYS A 8 -12.72 -42.30 6.48
C LYS A 8 -12.58 -41.70 5.08
N LYS A 9 -13.66 -41.12 4.56
CA LYS A 9 -13.67 -40.41 3.27
C LYS A 9 -13.12 -38.99 3.45
N THR A 10 -11.94 -38.68 2.86
CA THR A 10 -11.39 -37.34 2.80
C THR A 10 -11.89 -36.64 1.53
N VAL A 11 -12.60 -35.54 1.65
CA VAL A 11 -13.13 -34.76 0.54
C VAL A 11 -12.46 -33.38 0.56
N LYS A 12 -12.05 -32.86 -0.61
CA LYS A 12 -11.52 -31.49 -0.73
C LYS A 12 -12.68 -30.49 -0.71
N PHE A 13 -12.43 -29.32 -0.11
CA PHE A 13 -13.38 -28.20 -0.21
C PHE A 13 -13.44 -27.72 -1.67
N GLU A 14 -14.64 -27.50 -2.18
CA GLU A 14 -14.87 -26.80 -3.46
C GLU A 14 -15.03 -25.30 -3.17
N THR A 15 -14.46 -24.45 -4.05
CA THR A 15 -14.47 -22.99 -3.86
C THR A 15 -15.20 -22.33 -5.03
N GLU A 16 -16.27 -21.58 -4.74
CA GLU A 16 -16.87 -20.65 -5.69
C GLU A 16 -16.04 -19.35 -5.73
N VAL A 17 -15.16 -19.23 -6.71
CA VAL A 17 -14.18 -18.13 -6.83
C VAL A 17 -14.87 -16.74 -6.85
N SER A 18 -15.99 -16.62 -7.56
CA SER A 18 -16.74 -15.34 -7.63
C SER A 18 -17.26 -14.91 -6.26
N LYS A 19 -17.81 -15.83 -5.45
CA LYS A 19 -18.26 -15.51 -4.08
C LYS A 19 -17.10 -15.16 -3.17
N LEU A 20 -15.96 -15.83 -3.35
CA LEU A 20 -14.77 -15.53 -2.55
C LEU A 20 -14.21 -14.14 -2.89
N LEU A 21 -14.18 -13.78 -4.17
CA LEU A 21 -13.81 -12.43 -4.61
C LEU A 21 -14.77 -11.37 -4.05
N ASP A 22 -16.08 -11.66 -4.05
CA ASP A 22 -17.10 -10.79 -3.47
C ASP A 22 -16.88 -10.57 -1.95
N ILE A 23 -16.54 -11.63 -1.22
CA ILE A 23 -16.24 -11.54 0.22
C ILE A 23 -14.97 -10.73 0.45
N VAL A 24 -13.91 -10.96 -0.33
CA VAL A 24 -12.65 -10.21 -0.23
C VAL A 24 -12.88 -8.75 -0.57
N ALA A 25 -13.58 -8.46 -1.66
CA ALA A 25 -13.84 -7.10 -2.11
C ALA A 25 -14.79 -6.32 -1.20
N ASN A 26 -15.87 -6.96 -0.68
CA ASN A 26 -16.95 -6.23 -0.03
C ASN A 26 -17.08 -6.47 1.49
N SER A 27 -16.38 -7.45 2.07
CA SER A 27 -16.54 -7.81 3.49
C SER A 27 -15.27 -7.71 4.32
N LEU A 28 -14.09 -7.81 3.71
CA LEU A 28 -12.80 -7.71 4.43
C LEU A 28 -12.46 -6.27 4.83
N TYR A 29 -12.94 -5.30 4.06
CA TYR A 29 -12.61 -3.90 4.26
C TYR A 29 -13.87 -3.08 4.48
N THR A 30 -13.89 -2.29 5.55
CA THR A 30 -14.99 -1.38 5.87
C THR A 30 -14.91 -0.05 5.10
N GLU A 31 -13.73 0.35 4.68
CA GLU A 31 -13.47 1.61 3.98
C GLU A 31 -12.96 1.32 2.56
N LYS A 32 -13.65 1.84 1.55
CA LYS A 32 -13.32 1.59 0.13
C LYS A 32 -11.96 2.20 -0.26
N GLU A 33 -11.55 3.30 0.38
CA GLU A 33 -10.23 3.94 0.20
C GLU A 33 -9.04 2.97 0.23
N ILE A 34 -9.21 1.84 0.91
CA ILE A 34 -8.18 0.82 1.09
C ILE A 34 -7.70 0.24 -0.25
N PHE A 35 -8.53 0.27 -1.32
CA PHE A 35 -8.07 -0.18 -2.63
C PHE A 35 -6.78 0.54 -3.06
N LEU A 36 -6.72 1.85 -2.86
CA LEU A 36 -5.57 2.65 -3.29
C LEU A 36 -4.35 2.37 -2.40
N ARG A 37 -4.55 2.21 -1.10
CA ARG A 37 -3.49 1.80 -0.16
C ARG A 37 -2.84 0.47 -0.59
N GLU A 38 -3.64 -0.52 -0.93
CA GLU A 38 -3.16 -1.84 -1.34
C GLU A 38 -2.40 -1.78 -2.67
N LEU A 39 -2.91 -1.04 -3.66
CA LEU A 39 -2.25 -0.90 -4.95
C LEU A 39 -0.92 -0.13 -4.84
N ILE A 40 -0.86 0.94 -4.04
CA ILE A 40 0.39 1.66 -3.75
C ILE A 40 1.38 0.76 -3.00
N SER A 41 0.91 -0.05 -2.06
CA SER A 41 1.74 -1.01 -1.33
C SER A 41 2.36 -2.04 -2.26
N ASN A 42 1.58 -2.57 -3.21
CA ASN A 42 2.07 -3.51 -4.22
C ASN A 42 3.08 -2.84 -5.17
N ALA A 43 2.84 -1.62 -5.60
CA ALA A 43 3.77 -0.82 -6.41
C ALA A 43 5.09 -0.56 -5.67
N SER A 44 5.01 -0.19 -4.38
CA SER A 44 6.17 -0.02 -3.52
C SER A 44 6.99 -1.31 -3.37
N ASP A 45 6.32 -2.44 -3.16
CA ASP A 45 6.98 -3.75 -3.08
C ASP A 45 7.66 -4.13 -4.41
N ALA A 46 7.05 -3.79 -5.55
CA ALA A 46 7.64 -4.02 -6.87
C ALA A 46 8.92 -3.18 -7.07
N CYS A 47 8.91 -1.91 -6.68
CA CYS A 47 10.07 -1.02 -6.70
C CYS A 47 11.19 -1.53 -5.78
N GLU A 48 10.84 -1.96 -4.56
CA GLU A 48 11.78 -2.49 -3.58
C GLU A 48 12.46 -3.78 -4.08
N LYS A 49 11.69 -4.68 -4.70
CA LYS A 49 12.22 -5.91 -5.32
C LYS A 49 13.24 -5.60 -6.40
N LEU A 50 12.94 -4.67 -7.31
CA LEU A 50 13.88 -4.30 -8.37
C LEU A 50 15.10 -3.57 -7.79
N ARG A 51 14.92 -2.70 -6.79
CA ARG A 51 16.02 -2.05 -6.08
C ARG A 51 16.98 -3.08 -5.49
N TYR A 52 16.46 -4.10 -4.83
CA TYR A 52 17.26 -5.18 -4.27
C TYR A 52 18.01 -5.98 -5.35
N VAL A 53 17.31 -6.39 -6.41
CA VAL A 53 17.90 -7.13 -7.53
C VAL A 53 19.02 -6.32 -8.18
N SER A 54 18.82 -5.02 -8.41
CA SER A 54 19.83 -4.13 -9.02
C SER A 54 21.08 -3.90 -8.16
N GLN A 55 20.99 -4.16 -6.84
CA GLN A 55 22.16 -4.11 -5.94
C GLN A 55 22.92 -5.43 -5.90
N THR A 56 22.24 -6.55 -6.17
CA THR A 56 22.81 -7.91 -6.06
C THR A 56 23.23 -8.51 -7.38
N ASP A 57 22.67 -8.05 -8.49
CA ASP A 57 22.99 -8.49 -9.86
C ASP A 57 23.53 -7.32 -10.69
N THR A 58 24.80 -7.41 -11.06
CA THR A 58 25.51 -6.39 -11.86
C THR A 58 25.04 -6.30 -13.31
N ASN A 59 24.30 -7.30 -13.80
CA ASN A 59 23.76 -7.31 -15.16
C ASN A 59 22.47 -6.49 -15.26
N VAL A 60 21.84 -6.17 -14.14
CA VAL A 60 20.62 -5.37 -14.11
C VAL A 60 20.97 -3.88 -14.23
N LYS A 61 20.41 -3.24 -15.24
CA LYS A 61 20.58 -1.80 -15.42
C LYS A 61 20.05 -1.07 -14.17
N LYS A 62 20.93 -0.31 -13.52
CA LYS A 62 20.53 0.51 -12.36
C LYS A 62 19.46 1.50 -12.79
N THR A 63 18.34 1.45 -12.12
CA THR A 63 17.30 2.46 -12.23
C THR A 63 17.61 3.54 -11.21
N ASP A 64 17.86 4.76 -11.66
CA ASP A 64 18.29 5.85 -10.78
C ASP A 64 17.14 6.43 -9.96
N LYS A 65 15.89 6.27 -10.42
CA LYS A 65 14.71 6.81 -9.76
C LYS A 65 13.56 5.82 -9.84
N PHE A 66 13.16 5.29 -8.68
CA PHE A 66 11.90 4.56 -8.53
C PHE A 66 10.81 5.56 -8.18
N GLU A 67 9.63 5.39 -8.77
CA GLU A 67 8.48 6.25 -8.54
C GLU A 67 7.16 5.53 -8.77
N ILE A 68 6.10 6.06 -8.17
CA ILE A 68 4.72 5.60 -8.35
C ILE A 68 3.92 6.77 -8.92
N ARG A 69 3.19 6.54 -9.99
CA ARG A 69 2.37 7.54 -10.65
C ARG A 69 0.91 7.15 -10.62
N ILE A 70 0.05 8.08 -10.25
CA ILE A 70 -1.39 7.91 -10.24
C ILE A 70 -1.98 8.94 -11.20
N HIS A 71 -2.74 8.46 -12.17
CA HIS A 71 -3.39 9.32 -13.14
C HIS A 71 -4.90 9.17 -13.07
N VAL A 72 -5.61 10.27 -12.84
CA VAL A 72 -7.06 10.33 -12.80
C VAL A 72 -7.60 10.88 -14.11
N ASN A 73 -8.49 10.14 -14.75
CA ASN A 73 -9.17 10.55 -15.97
C ASN A 73 -10.69 10.55 -15.76
N GLU A 74 -11.22 11.71 -15.40
CA GLU A 74 -12.64 11.89 -15.10
C GLU A 74 -13.53 11.59 -16.31
N LYS A 75 -13.08 11.98 -17.53
CA LYS A 75 -13.86 11.77 -18.76
C LYS A 75 -14.06 10.31 -19.09
N ASN A 76 -13.01 9.51 -18.95
CA ASN A 76 -13.04 8.08 -19.23
C ASN A 76 -13.44 7.27 -18.00
N LYS A 77 -13.65 7.93 -16.86
CA LYS A 77 -13.94 7.30 -15.56
C LYS A 77 -12.89 6.25 -15.18
N THR A 78 -11.61 6.59 -15.32
CA THR A 78 -10.52 5.68 -15.02
C THR A 78 -9.51 6.28 -14.03
N ILE A 79 -8.93 5.39 -13.20
CA ILE A 79 -7.75 5.67 -12.40
C ILE A 79 -6.67 4.70 -12.84
N THR A 80 -5.49 5.22 -13.16
CA THR A 80 -4.33 4.41 -13.54
C THR A 80 -3.24 4.58 -12.48
N ILE A 81 -2.74 3.47 -11.94
CA ILE A 81 -1.63 3.40 -11.01
C ILE A 81 -0.46 2.71 -11.73
N GLN A 82 0.70 3.36 -11.76
CA GLN A 82 1.87 2.88 -12.46
C GLN A 82 3.10 2.89 -11.55
N ASP A 83 3.90 1.84 -11.60
CA ASP A 83 5.22 1.75 -11.00
C ASP A 83 6.28 1.41 -12.06
N ASN A 84 7.51 1.72 -11.77
CA ASN A 84 8.67 1.32 -12.57
C ASN A 84 9.53 0.27 -11.83
N GLY A 85 8.85 -0.63 -11.11
CA GLY A 85 9.45 -1.71 -10.35
C GLY A 85 9.80 -2.95 -11.20
N ILE A 86 9.82 -4.10 -10.54
CA ILE A 86 10.30 -5.37 -11.12
C ILE A 86 9.46 -5.87 -12.30
N GLY A 87 8.17 -5.51 -12.36
CA GLY A 87 7.22 -5.98 -13.35
C GLY A 87 6.90 -7.47 -13.26
N MET A 88 6.09 -7.95 -14.21
CA MET A 88 5.62 -9.35 -14.28
C MET A 88 5.71 -9.86 -15.71
N ASP A 89 6.10 -11.11 -15.87
CA ASP A 89 5.90 -11.89 -17.07
C ASP A 89 4.53 -12.61 -17.04
N GLU A 90 4.20 -13.39 -18.08
CA GLU A 90 2.93 -14.11 -18.18
C GLU A 90 2.70 -15.07 -17.00
N ASN A 91 3.75 -15.82 -16.61
CA ASN A 91 3.67 -16.76 -15.50
C ASN A 91 3.49 -16.04 -14.16
N ASP A 92 4.18 -14.91 -13.98
CA ASP A 92 4.04 -14.08 -12.79
C ASP A 92 2.60 -13.51 -12.69
N MET A 93 2.03 -13.02 -13.82
CA MET A 93 0.64 -12.55 -13.85
C MET A 93 -0.35 -13.64 -13.49
N GLN A 94 -0.22 -14.82 -14.11
CA GLN A 94 -1.07 -15.96 -13.81
C GLN A 94 -0.96 -16.39 -12.34
N ALA A 95 0.25 -16.40 -11.80
CA ALA A 95 0.50 -16.82 -10.43
C ALA A 95 0.03 -15.80 -9.39
N ASN A 96 0.29 -14.49 -9.60
CA ASN A 96 0.07 -13.43 -8.61
C ASN A 96 -1.32 -12.77 -8.73
N LEU A 97 -1.89 -12.68 -9.95
CA LEU A 97 -3.19 -12.07 -10.19
C LEU A 97 -4.30 -13.10 -10.44
N GLY A 98 -3.93 -14.33 -10.79
CA GLY A 98 -4.87 -15.43 -11.04
C GLY A 98 -5.10 -16.36 -9.86
N THR A 99 -4.34 -16.22 -8.76
CA THR A 99 -4.48 -17.06 -7.56
C THR A 99 -4.76 -16.23 -6.34
N ILE A 100 -5.98 -16.35 -5.80
CA ILE A 100 -6.40 -15.61 -4.60
C ILE A 100 -5.60 -16.12 -3.38
N ALA A 101 -5.19 -15.19 -2.51
CA ALA A 101 -4.38 -15.44 -1.31
C ALA A 101 -2.97 -16.02 -1.61
N LYS A 102 -2.44 -15.80 -2.81
CA LYS A 102 -1.05 -16.06 -3.13
C LYS A 102 -0.26 -14.75 -3.11
N SER A 103 0.80 -14.69 -2.31
CA SER A 103 1.66 -13.51 -2.21
C SER A 103 2.95 -13.71 -3.01
N GLY A 104 3.11 -12.96 -4.10
CA GLY A 104 4.39 -12.89 -4.84
C GLY A 104 5.53 -12.31 -4.02
N THR A 105 5.20 -11.61 -2.95
CA THR A 105 6.12 -11.09 -1.93
C THR A 105 6.68 -12.23 -1.07
N GLU A 106 5.83 -13.15 -0.62
CA GLU A 106 6.24 -14.31 0.17
C GLU A 106 7.12 -15.26 -0.66
N ASP A 107 6.77 -15.49 -1.92
CA ASP A 107 7.55 -16.32 -2.84
C ASP A 107 8.94 -15.71 -3.12
N PHE A 108 9.03 -14.38 -3.22
CA PHE A 108 10.29 -13.67 -3.38
C PHE A 108 11.18 -13.80 -2.14
N ILE A 109 10.63 -13.63 -0.94
CA ILE A 109 11.36 -13.80 0.33
C ILE A 109 11.87 -15.24 0.48
N LYS A 110 11.07 -16.24 0.12
CA LYS A 110 11.48 -17.65 0.16
C LYS A 110 12.66 -17.95 -0.78
N LYS A 111 12.70 -17.34 -1.97
CA LYS A 111 13.80 -17.48 -2.93
C LYS A 111 15.12 -16.88 -2.44
N LEU A 112 15.06 -15.86 -1.59
CA LEU A 112 16.24 -15.21 -1.03
C LEU A 112 16.95 -16.04 0.07
N GLY A 113 16.26 -16.98 0.73
CA GLY A 113 16.80 -17.85 1.79
C GLY A 113 17.49 -17.06 2.90
N ASP A 114 18.71 -17.46 3.27
CA ASP A 114 19.52 -16.81 4.33
C ASP A 114 20.10 -15.44 3.93
N LYS A 115 19.97 -15.04 2.65
CA LYS A 115 20.38 -13.72 2.16
C LYS A 115 19.34 -12.63 2.42
N LYS A 116 18.45 -12.83 3.39
CA LYS A 116 17.46 -11.84 3.83
C LYS A 116 18.19 -10.63 4.40
N GLY A 117 18.46 -9.63 3.55
CA GLY A 117 18.75 -8.27 4.00
C GLY A 117 17.48 -7.62 4.55
N ASP A 118 17.58 -6.36 5.00
CA ASP A 118 16.44 -5.56 5.48
C ASP A 118 15.45 -5.23 4.34
N ILE A 119 14.80 -6.27 3.77
CA ILE A 119 13.75 -6.07 2.76
C ILE A 119 12.42 -5.87 3.47
N ASN A 120 12.01 -4.62 3.56
CA ASN A 120 10.74 -4.22 4.14
C ASN A 120 9.64 -4.31 3.07
N GLN A 121 8.96 -5.45 2.99
CA GLN A 121 7.83 -5.66 2.09
C GLN A 121 6.50 -5.56 2.84
N ILE A 122 5.48 -4.98 2.18
CA ILE A 122 4.21 -4.59 2.78
C ILE A 122 3.14 -5.67 2.55
N GLY A 123 2.99 -6.15 1.31
CA GLY A 123 1.94 -7.08 0.89
C GLY A 123 2.24 -8.54 1.21
N LYS A 124 1.68 -9.08 2.31
CA LYS A 124 1.93 -10.47 2.74
C LYS A 124 0.80 -11.45 2.40
N PHE A 125 -0.45 -10.99 2.30
CA PHE A 125 -1.61 -11.88 2.27
C PHE A 125 -2.12 -12.23 0.87
N GLY A 126 -1.67 -11.55 -0.19
CA GLY A 126 -2.07 -11.84 -1.57
C GLY A 126 -3.56 -11.60 -1.87
N VAL A 127 -4.23 -10.76 -1.09
CA VAL A 127 -5.64 -10.40 -1.27
C VAL A 127 -5.86 -8.91 -1.57
N GLY A 128 -4.86 -8.07 -1.30
CA GLY A 128 -4.99 -6.62 -1.42
C GLY A 128 -5.32 -6.13 -2.83
N PHE A 129 -4.77 -6.77 -3.88
CA PHE A 129 -5.07 -6.43 -5.27
C PHE A 129 -6.57 -6.49 -5.60
N TYR A 130 -7.28 -7.47 -5.04
CA TYR A 130 -8.71 -7.67 -5.33
C TYR A 130 -9.62 -6.60 -4.70
N SER A 131 -9.10 -5.78 -3.77
CA SER A 131 -9.82 -4.62 -3.27
C SER A 131 -10.14 -3.59 -4.37
N SER A 132 -9.41 -3.61 -5.48
CA SER A 132 -9.69 -2.80 -6.68
C SER A 132 -11.12 -3.01 -7.21
N PHE A 133 -11.68 -4.22 -7.08
CA PHE A 133 -13.05 -4.52 -7.50
C PHE A 133 -14.14 -3.94 -6.58
N MET A 134 -13.77 -3.37 -5.42
CA MET A 134 -14.72 -2.59 -4.60
C MET A 134 -15.20 -1.35 -5.37
N VAL A 135 -14.29 -0.70 -6.11
CA VAL A 135 -14.51 0.60 -6.75
C VAL A 135 -14.56 0.53 -8.28
N SER A 136 -14.22 -0.60 -8.89
CA SER A 136 -14.14 -0.73 -10.34
C SER A 136 -14.95 -1.91 -10.88
N ASP A 137 -15.52 -1.72 -12.08
CA ASP A 137 -16.22 -2.77 -12.85
C ASP A 137 -15.25 -3.62 -13.67
N GLN A 138 -14.09 -3.08 -14.00
CA GLN A 138 -13.05 -3.76 -14.75
C GLN A 138 -11.67 -3.30 -14.29
N VAL A 139 -10.74 -4.23 -14.21
CA VAL A 139 -9.32 -4.01 -13.93
C VAL A 139 -8.48 -4.51 -15.10
N VAL A 140 -7.61 -3.64 -15.61
CA VAL A 140 -6.66 -3.95 -16.67
C VAL A 140 -5.25 -3.75 -16.14
N VAL A 141 -4.38 -4.75 -16.29
CA VAL A 141 -2.99 -4.70 -15.83
C VAL A 141 -2.07 -4.90 -17.02
N ARG A 142 -1.23 -3.91 -17.32
CA ARG A 142 -0.11 -4.05 -18.26
C ARG A 142 1.19 -4.18 -17.48
N SER A 143 2.01 -5.16 -17.83
CA SER A 143 3.29 -5.31 -17.15
C SER A 143 4.36 -5.87 -18.06
N LYS A 144 5.60 -5.45 -17.77
CA LYS A 144 6.81 -5.96 -18.39
C LYS A 144 7.85 -6.20 -17.30
N LYS A 145 8.31 -7.43 -17.21
CA LYS A 145 9.37 -7.80 -16.27
C LYS A 145 10.69 -7.16 -16.66
N TYR A 146 11.49 -6.76 -15.70
CA TYR A 146 12.74 -6.00 -15.88
C TYR A 146 13.75 -6.67 -16.82
N ASP A 147 13.76 -8.01 -16.89
CA ASP A 147 14.67 -8.85 -17.69
C ASP A 147 14.01 -9.44 -18.94
N SER A 148 12.77 -9.03 -19.27
CA SER A 148 12.00 -9.53 -20.42
C SER A 148 11.92 -8.54 -21.55
N SER A 149 11.94 -9.05 -22.79
CA SER A 149 11.56 -8.29 -23.98
C SER A 149 10.06 -8.22 -24.21
N SER A 150 9.30 -9.18 -23.65
CA SER A 150 7.86 -9.30 -23.83
C SER A 150 7.07 -8.63 -22.70
N SER A 151 5.92 -8.11 -23.03
CA SER A 151 4.97 -7.52 -22.10
C SER A 151 3.58 -8.10 -22.31
N TYR A 152 2.77 -8.11 -21.26
CA TYR A 152 1.47 -8.77 -21.22
C TYR A 152 0.40 -7.88 -20.64
N LEU A 153 -0.83 -8.10 -21.12
CA LEU A 153 -2.06 -7.48 -20.66
C LEU A 153 -2.91 -8.52 -19.95
N TRP A 154 -3.25 -8.27 -18.71
CA TRP A 154 -4.20 -9.03 -17.93
C TRP A 154 -5.49 -8.23 -17.77
N THR A 155 -6.66 -8.86 -17.94
CA THR A 155 -7.96 -8.19 -17.82
C THR A 155 -8.94 -9.07 -17.06
N SER A 156 -9.70 -8.47 -16.12
CA SER A 156 -10.79 -9.14 -15.42
C SER A 156 -11.88 -8.15 -15.01
N ASP A 157 -13.11 -8.66 -14.90
CA ASP A 157 -14.27 -7.97 -14.31
C ASP A 157 -14.55 -8.40 -12.85
N GLY A 158 -13.66 -9.20 -12.26
CA GLY A 158 -13.81 -9.71 -10.89
C GLY A 158 -14.85 -10.81 -10.72
N LYS A 159 -15.44 -11.35 -11.79
CA LYS A 159 -16.49 -12.37 -11.73
C LYS A 159 -15.95 -13.81 -11.90
N GLY A 160 -14.68 -14.01 -11.54
CA GLY A 160 -14.08 -15.34 -11.46
C GLY A 160 -13.31 -15.77 -12.71
N THR A 161 -13.20 -14.92 -13.74
CA THR A 161 -12.40 -15.18 -14.95
C THR A 161 -11.47 -14.00 -15.24
N PHE A 162 -10.38 -14.30 -15.94
CA PHE A 162 -9.45 -13.30 -16.47
C PHE A 162 -8.88 -13.76 -17.81
N SER A 163 -8.36 -12.83 -18.58
CA SER A 163 -7.57 -13.10 -19.79
C SER A 163 -6.14 -12.57 -19.63
N ILE A 164 -5.19 -13.22 -20.31
CA ILE A 164 -3.82 -12.74 -20.48
C ILE A 164 -3.50 -12.79 -21.96
N GLU A 165 -2.96 -11.70 -22.51
CA GLU A 165 -2.54 -11.62 -23.89
C GLU A 165 -1.26 -10.79 -24.04
N PRO A 166 -0.45 -11.02 -25.07
CA PRO A 166 0.70 -10.16 -25.39
C PRO A 166 0.24 -8.72 -25.69
N THR A 167 1.04 -7.75 -25.26
CA THR A 167 0.76 -6.32 -25.52
C THR A 167 2.06 -5.56 -25.77
N GLU A 168 1.94 -4.32 -26.23
CA GLU A 168 3.08 -3.40 -26.29
C GLU A 168 3.10 -2.54 -25.01
N PHE A 169 4.19 -2.66 -24.23
CA PHE A 169 4.46 -1.86 -23.05
C PHE A 169 5.97 -1.64 -22.95
N ASN A 170 6.41 -0.39 -23.18
CA ASN A 170 7.82 -0.10 -23.47
C ASN A 170 8.70 0.07 -22.23
N MET A 171 8.11 0.18 -21.03
CA MET A 171 8.84 0.35 -19.77
C MET A 171 8.76 -0.92 -18.91
N SER A 172 9.78 -1.19 -18.13
CA SER A 172 9.71 -2.19 -17.07
C SER A 172 8.87 -1.66 -15.92
N GLY A 173 8.08 -2.54 -15.32
CA GLY A 173 7.15 -2.18 -14.22
C GLY A 173 5.73 -2.64 -14.51
N THR A 174 4.78 -2.06 -13.79
CA THR A 174 3.38 -2.43 -13.87
C THR A 174 2.49 -1.20 -13.95
N GLU A 175 1.46 -1.26 -14.77
CA GLU A 175 0.41 -0.27 -14.90
C GLU A 175 -0.94 -0.94 -14.67
N ILE A 176 -1.71 -0.43 -13.72
CA ILE A 176 -3.04 -0.92 -13.35
C ILE A 176 -4.06 0.17 -13.66
N THR A 177 -4.99 -0.12 -14.55
CA THR A 177 -6.10 0.79 -14.91
C THR A 177 -7.42 0.24 -14.37
N LEU A 178 -8.11 1.05 -13.59
CA LEU A 178 -9.41 0.77 -12.99
C LEU A 178 -10.48 1.53 -13.74
N SER A 179 -11.52 0.84 -14.23
CA SER A 179 -12.75 1.47 -14.74
C SER A 179 -13.69 1.67 -13.57
N ILE A 180 -13.84 2.91 -13.12
CA ILE A 180 -14.53 3.25 -11.87
C ILE A 180 -16.04 3.09 -12.03
N LYS A 181 -16.69 2.47 -11.04
CA LYS A 181 -18.14 2.29 -10.94
C LYS A 181 -18.85 3.63 -10.87
N LYS A 182 -20.10 3.66 -11.36
CA LYS A 182 -20.91 4.91 -11.39
C LYS A 182 -21.22 5.51 -10.03
N ASP A 183 -21.27 4.69 -8.99
CA ASP A 183 -21.54 5.09 -7.61
C ASP A 183 -20.25 5.41 -6.81
N GLU A 184 -19.08 5.36 -7.48
CA GLU A 184 -17.76 5.60 -6.89
C GLU A 184 -17.06 6.82 -7.52
N ASP A 185 -17.80 7.74 -8.10
CA ASP A 185 -17.27 8.94 -8.80
C ASP A 185 -16.44 9.85 -7.88
N GLU A 186 -16.53 9.72 -6.54
CA GLU A 186 -15.70 10.46 -5.60
C GLU A 186 -14.19 10.23 -5.82
N PHE A 187 -13.81 9.02 -6.26
CA PHE A 187 -12.42 8.66 -6.52
C PHE A 187 -11.87 9.23 -7.84
N LEU A 188 -12.71 9.83 -8.67
CA LEU A 188 -12.29 10.51 -9.90
C LEU A 188 -11.78 11.94 -9.63
N SER A 189 -11.82 12.41 -8.39
CA SER A 189 -11.24 13.68 -7.97
C SER A 189 -9.76 13.51 -7.63
N LYS A 190 -8.86 14.27 -8.28
CA LYS A 190 -7.43 14.32 -7.95
C LYS A 190 -7.23 14.63 -6.47
N TYR A 191 -7.92 15.64 -5.95
CA TYR A 191 -7.83 16.04 -4.53
C TYR A 191 -8.14 14.86 -3.60
N ARG A 192 -9.20 14.10 -3.90
CA ARG A 192 -9.58 12.93 -3.11
C ARG A 192 -8.49 11.83 -3.12
N ILE A 193 -7.87 11.60 -4.25
CA ILE A 193 -6.75 10.66 -4.37
C ILE A 193 -5.54 11.14 -3.55
N GLU A 194 -5.20 12.42 -3.60
CA GLU A 194 -4.13 13.01 -2.80
C GLU A 194 -4.38 12.90 -1.28
N GLU A 195 -5.62 13.11 -0.84
CA GLU A 195 -6.00 12.89 0.56
C GLU A 195 -5.77 11.44 1.00
N ILE A 196 -6.18 10.47 0.17
CA ILE A 196 -5.99 9.04 0.44
C ILE A 196 -4.50 8.69 0.49
N VAL A 197 -3.69 9.19 -0.45
CA VAL A 197 -2.24 9.02 -0.46
C VAL A 197 -1.62 9.54 0.83
N LYS A 198 -1.95 10.77 1.24
CA LYS A 198 -1.45 11.37 2.48
C LYS A 198 -1.90 10.62 3.72
N LYS A 199 -3.13 10.11 3.73
CA LYS A 199 -3.68 9.36 4.87
C LYS A 199 -2.99 8.01 5.08
N TYR A 200 -2.82 7.23 4.01
CA TYR A 200 -2.40 5.83 4.11
C TYR A 200 -0.96 5.56 3.69
N SER A 201 -0.41 6.33 2.77
CA SER A 201 0.84 6.04 2.06
C SER A 201 1.88 7.16 2.14
N ASP A 202 1.70 8.14 3.04
CA ASP A 202 2.57 9.31 3.17
C ASP A 202 4.04 8.95 3.37
N PHE A 203 4.32 7.84 4.05
CA PHE A 203 5.68 7.41 4.40
C PHE A 203 6.21 6.25 3.53
N VAL A 204 5.51 5.89 2.46
CA VAL A 204 6.02 4.95 1.45
C VAL A 204 7.34 5.50 0.87
N PRO A 205 8.43 4.69 0.77
CA PRO A 205 9.78 5.21 0.53
C PRO A 205 10.04 5.69 -0.89
N PHE A 206 9.05 5.60 -1.78
CA PHE A 206 9.14 6.04 -3.16
C PHE A 206 8.25 7.25 -3.39
N PRO A 207 8.68 8.24 -4.20
CA PRO A 207 7.86 9.40 -4.52
C PRO A 207 6.59 8.98 -5.25
N ILE A 208 5.46 9.56 -4.83
CA ILE A 208 4.15 9.35 -5.41
C ILE A 208 3.70 10.66 -6.06
N PHE A 209 3.35 10.59 -7.34
CA PHE A 209 2.83 11.71 -8.11
C PHE A 209 1.37 11.44 -8.49
N VAL A 210 0.52 12.46 -8.34
CA VAL A 210 -0.90 12.39 -8.73
C VAL A 210 -1.16 13.44 -9.79
N THR A 211 -1.69 13.02 -10.93
CA THR A 211 -1.99 13.88 -12.08
C THR A 211 -3.43 13.70 -12.53
N SER A 212 -4.02 14.74 -13.12
CA SER A 212 -5.31 14.65 -13.79
C SER A 212 -5.20 14.96 -15.30
N GLU A 213 -6.21 14.57 -16.08
CA GLU A 213 -6.24 14.83 -17.52
C GLU A 213 -6.28 16.33 -17.85
N GLU A 214 -6.88 17.15 -16.99
CA GLU A 214 -6.96 18.60 -17.18
C GLU A 214 -5.59 19.23 -17.03
N GLU A 215 -4.82 18.89 -16.00
CA GLU A 215 -3.47 19.39 -15.79
C GLU A 215 -2.49 18.99 -16.89
N LYS A 216 -2.62 17.79 -17.47
CA LYS A 216 -1.77 17.37 -18.59
C LYS A 216 -1.94 18.27 -19.81
N LYS A 217 -3.11 18.87 -20.00
CA LYS A 217 -3.35 19.81 -21.09
C LYS A 217 -2.75 21.18 -20.82
N GLU A 218 -2.85 21.66 -19.58
CA GLU A 218 -2.30 22.96 -19.17
C GLU A 218 -0.77 22.94 -19.06
N LYS A 219 -0.18 21.83 -18.60
CA LYS A 219 1.28 21.68 -18.41
C LYS A 219 2.05 21.39 -19.72
N LYS A 220 1.38 21.01 -20.83
CA LYS A 220 2.04 20.93 -22.13
C LYS A 220 2.59 22.28 -22.63
N ASP A 221 2.07 23.38 -22.10
CA ASP A 221 2.46 24.74 -22.45
C ASP A 221 3.42 25.39 -21.40
N LYS A 222 3.67 24.72 -20.25
CA LYS A 222 4.58 25.19 -19.19
C LYS A 222 5.39 24.02 -18.65
N GLU A 223 6.69 24.16 -18.56
CA GLU A 223 7.60 23.22 -17.87
C GLU A 223 7.39 23.24 -16.34
N GLU A 224 6.19 23.01 -15.85
CA GLU A 224 5.94 22.88 -14.42
C GLU A 224 6.31 21.47 -13.95
N LYS A 225 7.17 21.40 -12.93
CA LYS A 225 7.54 20.14 -12.28
C LYS A 225 6.32 19.54 -11.59
N GLU A 226 6.11 18.25 -11.79
CA GLU A 226 5.11 17.49 -11.03
C GLU A 226 5.47 17.53 -9.54
N GLU A 227 4.50 17.79 -8.69
CA GLU A 227 4.70 17.87 -7.24
C GLU A 227 4.54 16.48 -6.62
N GLN A 228 5.50 16.09 -5.78
CA GLN A 228 5.43 14.86 -4.99
C GLN A 228 4.37 15.04 -3.89
N VAL A 229 3.43 14.09 -3.79
CA VAL A 229 2.31 14.16 -2.85
C VAL A 229 2.69 13.64 -1.46
N ASN A 230 3.45 12.54 -1.38
CA ASN A 230 3.83 11.91 -0.13
C ASN A 230 5.15 12.46 0.43
N SER A 231 5.34 12.37 1.75
CA SER A 231 6.57 12.79 2.44
C SER A 231 7.74 11.84 2.19
N ALA A 232 7.47 10.56 1.92
CA ALA A 232 8.43 9.46 1.72
C ALA A 232 9.40 9.21 2.90
N GLU A 233 9.35 10.00 3.95
CA GLU A 233 10.24 9.93 5.11
C GLU A 233 9.48 9.63 6.41
N ALA A 234 9.73 8.47 7.00
CA ALA A 234 9.21 8.10 8.31
C ALA A 234 10.19 8.55 9.40
N ILE A 235 9.95 9.73 9.99
CA ILE A 235 10.84 10.33 11.00
C ILE A 235 11.13 9.39 12.17
N TRP A 236 10.15 8.58 12.60
CA TRP A 236 10.32 7.65 13.73
C TRP A 236 11.27 6.47 13.44
N LEU A 237 11.64 6.26 12.16
CA LEU A 237 12.63 5.26 11.76
C LEU A 237 14.03 5.83 11.56
N LYS A 238 14.18 7.17 11.59
CA LYS A 238 15.48 7.84 11.52
C LYS A 238 16.28 7.62 12.82
N ASP A 239 17.59 7.69 12.72
CA ASP A 239 18.45 7.76 13.89
C ASP A 239 18.16 9.05 14.68
N LYS A 240 17.86 8.91 15.99
CA LYS A 240 17.51 10.03 16.86
C LYS A 240 18.56 11.14 16.86
N THR A 241 19.84 10.78 16.71
CA THR A 241 20.95 11.74 16.70
C THR A 241 20.96 12.64 15.48
N LYS A 242 20.22 12.25 14.42
CA LYS A 242 20.12 13.00 13.16
C LYS A 242 18.86 13.82 13.05
N ILE A 243 17.92 13.70 13.99
CA ILE A 243 16.64 14.40 13.97
C ILE A 243 16.77 15.70 14.77
N LYS A 244 16.42 16.80 14.14
CA LYS A 244 16.38 18.12 14.80
C LYS A 244 15.09 18.29 15.59
N GLU A 245 15.12 19.13 16.62
CA GLU A 245 13.95 19.43 17.45
C GLU A 245 12.78 19.98 16.64
N ASP A 246 13.06 20.82 15.63
CA ASP A 246 12.03 21.37 14.75
C ASP A 246 11.34 20.31 13.88
N GLU A 247 12.04 19.23 13.51
CA GLU A 247 11.44 18.10 12.78
C GLU A 247 10.45 17.35 13.69
N TYR A 248 10.79 17.14 14.97
CA TYR A 248 9.87 16.55 15.94
C TYR A 248 8.64 17.43 16.17
N LYS A 249 8.80 18.75 16.29
CA LYS A 249 7.69 19.71 16.45
C LYS A 249 6.79 19.72 15.20
N SER A 250 7.38 19.74 14.01
CA SER A 250 6.64 19.69 12.76
C SER A 250 5.82 18.42 12.64
N PHE A 251 6.41 17.27 13.00
CA PHE A 251 5.70 16.01 12.99
C PHE A 251 4.60 15.92 14.05
N PHE A 252 4.80 16.50 15.23
CA PHE A 252 3.75 16.65 16.24
C PHE A 252 2.55 17.41 15.69
N ASN A 253 2.77 18.55 15.03
CA ASN A 253 1.70 19.34 14.44
C ASN A 253 0.97 18.62 13.30
N GLN A 254 1.67 17.75 12.56
CA GLN A 254 1.08 16.94 11.50
C GLN A 254 0.25 15.77 12.03
N THR A 255 0.63 15.19 13.18
CA THR A 255 0.02 13.98 13.72
C THR A 255 -1.00 14.24 14.81
N SER A 256 -0.91 15.38 15.50
CA SER A 256 -1.79 15.76 16.61
C SER A 256 -2.87 16.72 16.18
N THR A 257 -3.97 16.75 16.93
CA THR A 257 -5.02 17.76 16.82
C THR A 257 -4.80 18.92 17.81
N TYR A 258 -3.67 18.94 18.50
CA TYR A 258 -3.31 19.98 19.45
C TYR A 258 -2.59 21.11 18.73
N TYR A 259 -2.92 22.36 19.13
CA TYR A 259 -2.35 23.59 18.55
C TYR A 259 -1.23 24.17 19.42
N ASP A 260 -0.47 23.32 20.13
CA ASP A 260 0.62 23.74 20.99
C ASP A 260 1.91 22.93 20.69
N GLU A 261 2.96 23.21 21.48
CA GLU A 261 4.20 22.44 21.42
C GLU A 261 4.11 21.18 22.31
N PRO A 262 4.82 20.11 21.99
CA PRO A 262 4.94 18.97 22.89
C PRO A 262 5.72 19.38 24.14
N LEU A 263 5.23 18.98 25.34
CA LEU A 263 5.99 19.11 26.57
C LEU A 263 7.20 18.19 26.56
N GLN A 264 7.03 16.99 26.01
CA GLN A 264 8.10 16.00 25.88
C GLN A 264 7.87 15.09 24.67
N THR A 265 8.97 14.79 23.99
CA THR A 265 9.03 13.80 22.91
C THR A 265 9.67 12.51 23.43
N ILE A 266 8.98 11.39 23.21
CA ILE A 266 9.45 10.06 23.61
C ILE A 266 9.65 9.26 22.32
N HIS A 267 10.89 9.03 21.95
CA HIS A 267 11.27 8.28 20.76
C HIS A 267 12.15 7.10 21.16
N PHE A 268 11.67 5.86 20.91
CA PHE A 268 12.43 4.66 21.25
C PHE A 268 12.19 3.52 20.27
N LYS A 269 13.15 2.62 20.19
CA LYS A 269 13.07 1.35 19.49
C LYS A 269 13.11 0.24 20.53
N ALA A 270 12.14 -0.66 20.45
CA ALA A 270 12.08 -1.86 21.28
C ALA A 270 12.41 -3.08 20.42
N GLU A 271 13.28 -3.92 20.94
CA GLU A 271 13.73 -5.16 20.32
C GLU A 271 13.37 -6.34 21.23
N GLY A 272 12.68 -7.35 20.68
CA GLY A 272 12.23 -8.51 21.43
C GLY A 272 11.51 -9.50 20.53
N VAL A 273 10.48 -10.18 21.04
CA VAL A 273 9.62 -11.06 20.25
C VAL A 273 8.96 -10.31 19.09
N VAL A 274 8.60 -9.05 19.33
CA VAL A 274 8.14 -8.10 18.32
C VAL A 274 9.04 -6.88 18.38
N ASN A 275 9.63 -6.53 17.24
CA ASN A 275 10.41 -5.30 17.11
C ASN A 275 9.48 -4.17 16.67
N TYR A 276 9.53 -3.04 17.37
CA TYR A 276 8.77 -1.86 17.01
C TYR A 276 9.50 -0.58 17.38
N THR A 277 9.16 0.49 16.71
CA THR A 277 9.63 1.84 17.01
C THR A 277 8.42 2.69 17.37
N ALA A 278 8.53 3.50 18.41
CA ALA A 278 7.48 4.41 18.84
C ALA A 278 8.02 5.84 18.92
N LEU A 279 7.23 6.77 18.39
CA LEU A 279 7.41 8.20 18.55
C LEU A 279 6.14 8.79 19.15
N LEU A 280 6.19 9.14 20.42
CA LEU A 280 5.06 9.57 21.22
C LEU A 280 5.31 11.00 21.71
N TYR A 281 4.24 11.75 21.91
CA TYR A 281 4.32 13.11 22.39
C TYR A 281 3.43 13.34 23.61
N LEU A 282 3.99 13.93 24.64
CA LEU A 282 3.21 14.44 25.75
C LEU A 282 2.81 15.88 25.40
N PRO A 283 1.51 16.21 25.22
CA PRO A 283 1.10 17.58 24.94
C PRO A 283 1.36 18.49 26.15
N LYS A 284 1.71 19.74 25.89
CA LYS A 284 1.96 20.74 26.94
C LYS A 284 0.65 21.20 27.59
N SER A 285 -0.37 21.41 26.77
CA SER A 285 -1.67 21.80 27.25
C SER A 285 -2.54 20.59 27.59
N GLN A 286 -3.38 20.73 28.58
CA GLN A 286 -4.33 19.69 28.95
C GLN A 286 -5.32 19.46 27.80
N PRO A 287 -5.48 18.21 27.31
CA PRO A 287 -6.48 17.91 26.30
C PRO A 287 -7.90 18.19 26.76
N GLN A 288 -8.70 18.83 25.92
CA GLN A 288 -10.10 19.15 26.25
C GLN A 288 -10.96 17.89 26.52
N ASP A 289 -10.60 16.78 25.86
CA ASP A 289 -11.27 15.48 25.97
C ASP A 289 -10.67 14.55 27.05
N LEU A 290 -9.74 15.08 27.90
CA LEU A 290 -8.99 14.25 28.86
C LEU A 290 -9.89 13.41 29.78
N TYR A 291 -11.02 13.97 30.20
CA TYR A 291 -11.97 13.31 31.10
C TYR A 291 -13.19 12.71 30.38
N HIS A 292 -13.23 12.78 29.04
CA HIS A 292 -14.34 12.23 28.29
C HIS A 292 -14.27 10.69 28.27
N PRO A 293 -15.34 9.96 28.64
CA PRO A 293 -15.31 8.50 28.72
C PRO A 293 -15.08 7.85 27.35
N ASP A 294 -15.62 8.43 26.27
CA ASP A 294 -15.50 7.93 24.89
C ASP A 294 -14.31 8.52 24.13
N ARG A 295 -13.29 8.98 24.86
CA ARG A 295 -12.07 9.53 24.26
C ARG A 295 -11.42 8.53 23.32
N LYS A 296 -11.23 8.93 22.07
CA LYS A 296 -10.55 8.12 21.04
C LYS A 296 -9.04 8.08 21.28
N ASN A 297 -8.44 6.96 20.88
CA ASN A 297 -7.00 6.84 20.82
C ASN A 297 -6.42 7.83 19.78
N LYS A 298 -5.26 8.45 20.10
CA LYS A 298 -4.56 9.38 19.20
C LYS A 298 -3.25 8.79 18.65
N LEU A 299 -2.98 7.52 18.95
CA LEU A 299 -1.88 6.77 18.35
C LEU A 299 -2.27 6.22 17.00
N LYS A 300 -1.34 6.33 16.06
CA LYS A 300 -1.46 5.75 14.73
C LYS A 300 -0.52 4.55 14.61
N LEU A 301 -1.06 3.42 14.17
CA LEU A 301 -0.26 2.23 13.90
C LEU A 301 0.16 2.20 12.43
N TYR A 302 1.46 2.00 12.23
CA TYR A 302 2.05 1.76 10.92
C TYR A 302 2.72 0.39 10.86
N VAL A 303 2.60 -0.29 9.74
CA VAL A 303 3.36 -1.51 9.43
C VAL A 303 4.11 -1.26 8.14
N ASN A 304 5.45 -1.38 8.18
CA ASN A 304 6.32 -1.10 7.04
C ASN A 304 6.03 0.26 6.36
N LYS A 305 5.83 1.31 7.18
CA LYS A 305 5.54 2.69 6.75
C LYS A 305 4.15 2.94 6.14
N VAL A 306 3.27 1.94 6.13
CA VAL A 306 1.88 2.07 5.68
C VAL A 306 0.96 2.19 6.88
N PHE A 307 0.06 3.15 6.85
CA PHE A 307 -0.94 3.35 7.90
C PHE A 307 -1.93 2.19 7.93
N ILE A 308 -2.12 1.63 9.14
CA ILE A 308 -3.04 0.52 9.38
C ILE A 308 -4.30 0.99 10.07
N SER A 309 -4.16 1.68 11.20
CA SER A 309 -5.31 2.10 12.00
C SER A 309 -4.94 3.13 13.06
N ASP A 310 -5.90 3.96 13.40
CA ASP A 310 -5.90 4.87 14.56
C ASP A 310 -6.97 4.47 15.62
N LYS A 311 -7.65 3.34 15.41
CA LYS A 311 -8.77 2.85 16.26
C LYS A 311 -8.39 1.68 17.15
N LEU A 312 -7.10 1.46 17.42
CA LEU A 312 -6.62 0.32 18.19
C LEU A 312 -6.59 0.63 19.69
N ASP A 313 -7.71 0.43 20.35
CA ASP A 313 -7.88 0.69 21.79
C ASP A 313 -6.96 -0.15 22.70
N SER A 314 -6.43 -1.25 22.18
CA SER A 314 -5.52 -2.16 22.90
C SER A 314 -4.04 -1.76 22.91
N LEU A 315 -3.64 -0.76 22.08
CA LEU A 315 -2.24 -0.34 22.01
C LEU A 315 -1.75 0.34 23.28
N ILE A 316 -2.62 1.12 23.91
CA ILE A 316 -2.31 1.83 25.15
C ILE A 316 -3.50 1.78 26.11
N PRO A 317 -3.24 1.84 27.45
CA PRO A 317 -4.30 1.94 28.43
C PRO A 317 -5.22 3.15 28.19
N ALA A 318 -6.49 3.05 28.57
CA ALA A 318 -7.48 4.09 28.34
C ALA A 318 -7.08 5.48 28.90
N TRP A 319 -6.34 5.51 30.00
CA TRP A 319 -5.88 6.76 30.64
C TRP A 319 -4.75 7.44 29.86
N LEU A 320 -4.06 6.76 28.94
CA LEU A 320 -3.03 7.33 28.04
C LEU A 320 -3.53 7.70 26.64
N ARG A 321 -4.79 7.49 26.31
CA ARG A 321 -5.35 7.74 24.96
C ARG A 321 -5.21 9.18 24.47
N PHE A 322 -4.85 10.11 25.35
CA PHE A 322 -4.54 11.49 24.99
C PHE A 322 -3.16 11.70 24.37
N ILE A 323 -2.29 10.71 24.40
CA ILE A 323 -0.94 10.78 23.84
C ILE A 323 -1.02 10.59 22.33
N PRO A 324 -0.70 11.60 21.50
CA PRO A 324 -0.57 11.44 20.06
C PRO A 324 0.80 10.84 19.72
N GLY A 325 0.86 10.22 18.55
CA GLY A 325 2.12 9.66 18.06
C GLY A 325 1.92 8.51 17.10
N VAL A 326 3.00 7.79 16.85
CA VAL A 326 3.05 6.66 15.91
C VAL A 326 3.80 5.48 16.52
N VAL A 327 3.36 4.30 16.12
CA VAL A 327 4.02 3.03 16.44
C VAL A 327 4.15 2.20 15.17
#